data_0324456df1de9b3a1d28e3d9efc18ebb
#
_entry.id   0324456df1de9b3a1d28e3d9efc18ebb
#
_cell.length_a   1.000
_cell.length_b   1.000
_cell.length_c   1.000
_cell.angle_alpha   90.00
_cell.angle_beta   90.00
_cell.angle_gamma   90.00
#
_symmetry.space_group_name_H-M   'P 1'
#
loop_
_entity.id
_entity.type
_entity.pdbx_description
1 polymer ?
#
loop_
_entity_poly.entity_id
_entity_poly.type
_entity_poly.pdbx_seq_one_letter_code
_entity_poly.pdbx_strand_id
1 'polypeptide(L)'
;MLGAVLLGLAGALVLPFAPARADGLVRTIPAIKPSVVGVGTFLKTRSPSVMFTGTGFAVGDGLSIVTNAHVVPNQLDGAKMEQLGVVVGSGQEFSFRPARLVALDREHDLAHLRLEGGAPLPVLALGDSRRAAEGQALAFTGFPLGMVLGLNHVTHRATLSAITPIVMPSMSSRRIDARAIAQLRRAPFSIFQLDGTAYPGNSGSPVYDPDSGEVLAVINMVFVKGLKETAISMPSGITYAVPAQYVQDLLQRK
;
A
#
# COMPACT_ATOMS: atom_id res chain seq x y z
N MET A 1 -23.51 -33.81 73.37
CA MET A 1 -22.49 -33.17 72.54
C MET A 1 -22.97 -33.21 71.12
N LEU A 2 -23.59 -32.13 70.61
CA LEU A 2 -24.00 -32.00 69.19
C LEU A 2 -22.88 -31.31 68.41
N GLY A 3 -22.30 -31.98 67.40
CA GLY A 3 -21.34 -31.37 66.49
C GLY A 3 -22.07 -30.80 65.27
N ALA A 4 -21.98 -29.49 65.06
CA ALA A 4 -22.50 -28.79 63.90
C ALA A 4 -21.47 -28.90 62.77
N VAL A 5 -21.87 -29.50 61.66
CA VAL A 5 -21.10 -29.52 60.39
C VAL A 5 -21.49 -28.29 59.58
N LEU A 6 -20.55 -27.34 59.42
CA LEU A 6 -20.68 -26.23 58.48
C LEU A 6 -20.35 -26.70 57.06
N LEU A 7 -21.37 -26.76 56.18
CA LEU A 7 -21.17 -26.91 54.75
C LEU A 7 -20.84 -25.52 54.14
N GLY A 8 -19.62 -25.30 53.72
CA GLY A 8 -19.21 -24.14 52.97
C GLY A 8 -19.66 -24.24 51.51
N LEU A 9 -20.57 -23.39 51.09
CA LEU A 9 -20.97 -23.22 49.66
C LEU A 9 -19.89 -22.41 48.91
N ALA A 10 -19.06 -23.07 48.14
CA ALA A 10 -18.13 -22.41 47.18
C ALA A 10 -18.93 -21.95 46.00
N GLY A 11 -19.28 -20.65 45.97
CA GLY A 11 -19.89 -20.02 44.80
C GLY A 11 -18.87 -19.90 43.66
N ALA A 12 -19.03 -20.66 42.60
CA ALA A 12 -18.25 -20.49 41.39
C ALA A 12 -18.62 -19.13 40.72
N LEU A 13 -17.67 -18.23 40.70
CA LEU A 13 -17.81 -16.93 39.98
C LEU A 13 -17.74 -17.22 38.48
N VAL A 14 -18.88 -17.31 37.81
CA VAL A 14 -18.96 -17.41 36.35
C VAL A 14 -18.71 -16.03 35.80
N LEU A 15 -17.47 -15.77 35.36
CA LEU A 15 -17.13 -14.56 34.60
C LEU A 15 -17.85 -14.64 33.23
N PRO A 16 -18.58 -13.59 32.83
CA PRO A 16 -19.19 -13.57 31.50
C PRO A 16 -18.08 -13.64 30.46
N PHE A 17 -18.09 -14.68 29.63
CA PHE A 17 -17.26 -14.75 28.42
C PHE A 17 -17.73 -13.64 27.47
N ALA A 18 -16.98 -12.56 27.37
CA ALA A 18 -17.19 -11.57 26.30
C ALA A 18 -17.03 -12.30 24.95
N PRO A 19 -18.01 -12.21 24.04
CA PRO A 19 -17.86 -12.84 22.73
C PRO A 19 -16.61 -12.26 22.06
N ALA A 20 -15.74 -13.13 21.54
CA ALA A 20 -14.56 -12.72 20.79
C ALA A 20 -15.06 -11.85 19.61
N ARG A 21 -14.71 -10.56 19.66
CA ARG A 21 -15.10 -9.61 18.59
C ARG A 21 -14.43 -10.11 17.31
N ALA A 22 -15.23 -10.40 16.28
CA ALA A 22 -14.70 -10.79 14.99
C ALA A 22 -13.68 -9.74 14.54
N ASP A 23 -12.48 -10.21 14.15
CA ASP A 23 -11.38 -9.37 13.68
C ASP A 23 -11.89 -8.38 12.62
N GLY A 24 -11.70 -7.09 12.83
CA GLY A 24 -12.13 -6.03 11.93
C GLY A 24 -11.68 -6.27 10.49
N LEU A 25 -10.45 -6.77 10.33
CA LEU A 25 -9.85 -7.05 9.04
C LEU A 25 -10.65 -8.05 8.19
N VAL A 26 -11.25 -9.08 8.80
CA VAL A 26 -12.08 -10.07 8.07
C VAL A 26 -13.29 -9.40 7.41
N ARG A 27 -13.86 -8.37 8.05
CA ARG A 27 -14.98 -7.60 7.53
C ARG A 27 -14.55 -6.55 6.52
N THR A 28 -13.36 -5.98 6.70
CA THR A 28 -12.85 -4.85 5.92
C THR A 28 -12.27 -5.30 4.57
N ILE A 29 -11.59 -6.45 4.50
CA ILE A 29 -10.97 -6.97 3.26
C ILE A 29 -11.93 -7.01 2.06
N PRO A 30 -13.18 -7.51 2.17
CA PRO A 30 -14.10 -7.54 1.04
C PRO A 30 -14.44 -6.15 0.46
N ALA A 31 -14.43 -5.11 1.31
CA ALA A 31 -14.65 -3.73 0.88
C ALA A 31 -13.41 -3.10 0.24
N ILE A 32 -12.20 -3.48 0.69
CA ILE A 32 -10.93 -2.94 0.20
C ILE A 32 -10.58 -3.48 -1.19
N LYS A 33 -10.65 -4.80 -1.38
CA LYS A 33 -10.15 -5.47 -2.59
C LYS A 33 -10.68 -4.90 -3.91
N PRO A 34 -11.98 -4.56 -4.07
CA PRO A 34 -12.49 -4.02 -5.32
C PRO A 34 -11.92 -2.67 -5.72
N SER A 35 -11.34 -1.93 -4.78
CA SER A 35 -10.71 -0.63 -5.00
C SER A 35 -9.22 -0.74 -5.31
N VAL A 36 -8.60 -1.91 -5.09
CA VAL A 36 -7.17 -2.14 -5.30
C VAL A 36 -6.94 -2.74 -6.67
N VAL A 37 -6.05 -2.12 -7.45
CA VAL A 37 -5.77 -2.46 -8.84
C VAL A 37 -4.29 -2.74 -9.07
N GLY A 38 -3.98 -3.55 -10.05
CA GLY A 38 -2.62 -3.63 -10.59
C GLY A 38 -2.32 -2.40 -11.46
N VAL A 39 -1.09 -1.90 -11.41
CA VAL A 39 -0.62 -0.83 -12.32
C VAL A 39 0.40 -1.44 -13.27
N GLY A 40 0.35 -1.04 -14.55
CA GLY A 40 1.27 -1.56 -15.53
C GLY A 40 1.07 -0.98 -16.93
N THR A 41 1.65 -1.65 -17.92
CA THR A 41 1.52 -1.27 -19.33
C THR A 41 0.92 -2.40 -20.15
N PHE A 42 0.20 -2.02 -21.18
CA PHE A 42 -0.33 -2.93 -22.19
C PHE A 42 0.37 -2.70 -23.52
N LEU A 43 0.83 -3.77 -24.12
CA LEU A 43 1.38 -3.77 -25.48
C LEU A 43 0.88 -5.01 -26.23
N LYS A 44 0.05 -4.79 -27.26
CA LYS A 44 -0.63 -5.87 -28.01
C LYS A 44 0.34 -6.91 -28.59
N THR A 45 1.52 -6.48 -28.98
CA THR A 45 2.54 -7.36 -29.64
C THR A 45 3.47 -8.07 -28.64
N ARG A 46 3.33 -7.79 -27.34
CA ARG A 46 4.13 -8.42 -26.29
C ARG A 46 3.43 -9.68 -25.76
N SER A 47 4.18 -10.65 -25.33
CA SER A 47 3.68 -11.84 -24.64
C SER A 47 4.37 -11.99 -23.28
N PRO A 48 3.66 -11.87 -22.15
CA PRO A 48 2.25 -11.48 -22.02
C PRO A 48 2.03 -10.00 -22.42
N SER A 49 0.84 -9.66 -22.94
CA SER A 49 0.53 -8.31 -23.41
C SER A 49 0.52 -7.27 -22.28
N VAL A 50 0.17 -7.67 -21.06
CA VAL A 50 0.22 -6.83 -19.86
C VAL A 50 1.54 -7.03 -19.14
N MET A 51 2.23 -5.93 -18.81
CA MET A 51 3.39 -5.92 -17.94
C MET A 51 3.01 -5.21 -16.63
N PHE A 52 2.94 -5.95 -15.56
CA PHE A 52 2.65 -5.45 -14.23
C PHE A 52 3.89 -4.78 -13.61
N THR A 53 3.73 -3.60 -13.02
CA THR A 53 4.81 -2.82 -12.40
C THR A 53 4.62 -2.58 -10.91
N GLY A 54 3.38 -2.61 -10.44
CA GLY A 54 3.05 -2.41 -9.03
C GLY A 54 1.56 -2.32 -8.77
N THR A 55 1.20 -1.95 -7.57
CA THR A 55 -0.17 -1.82 -7.09
C THR A 55 -0.61 -0.35 -7.11
N GLY A 56 -1.91 -0.12 -7.21
CA GLY A 56 -2.56 1.16 -7.00
C GLY A 56 -3.93 0.98 -6.38
N PHE A 57 -4.60 2.07 -6.05
CA PHE A 57 -5.95 2.02 -5.49
C PHE A 57 -6.77 3.23 -5.91
N ALA A 58 -8.08 3.03 -6.01
CA ALA A 58 -9.02 4.06 -6.42
C ALA A 58 -9.44 4.96 -5.25
N VAL A 59 -9.51 6.27 -5.52
CA VAL A 59 -9.91 7.30 -4.57
C VAL A 59 -10.87 8.32 -5.22
N GLY A 60 -11.46 9.17 -4.39
CA GLY A 60 -12.26 10.32 -4.84
C GLY A 60 -13.50 9.88 -5.64
N ASP A 61 -13.49 10.10 -6.94
CA ASP A 61 -14.60 9.79 -7.84
C ASP A 61 -14.53 8.38 -8.46
N GLY A 62 -13.58 7.55 -8.03
CA GLY A 62 -13.41 6.19 -8.55
C GLY A 62 -12.73 6.10 -9.93
N LEU A 63 -12.37 7.21 -10.52
CA LEU A 63 -11.56 7.29 -11.74
C LEU A 63 -10.12 7.75 -11.45
N SER A 64 -9.85 8.20 -10.23
CA SER A 64 -8.54 8.61 -9.75
C SER A 64 -7.84 7.44 -9.07
N ILE A 65 -6.65 7.09 -9.55
CA ILE A 65 -5.83 5.99 -9.01
C ILE A 65 -4.55 6.57 -8.43
N VAL A 66 -4.23 6.16 -7.21
CA VAL A 66 -2.98 6.48 -6.52
C VAL A 66 -2.03 5.30 -6.59
N THR A 67 -0.77 5.57 -6.85
CA THR A 67 0.32 4.58 -6.85
C THR A 67 1.66 5.28 -6.52
N ASN A 68 2.78 4.56 -6.58
CA ASN A 68 4.09 5.20 -6.48
C ASN A 68 4.57 5.77 -7.82
N ALA A 69 5.42 6.79 -7.77
CA ALA A 69 6.02 7.39 -8.96
C ALA A 69 6.92 6.40 -9.71
N HIS A 70 7.70 5.56 -8.99
CA HIS A 70 8.58 4.57 -9.60
C HIS A 70 7.83 3.39 -10.25
N VAL A 71 6.53 3.22 -9.96
CA VAL A 71 5.66 2.21 -10.58
C VAL A 71 5.26 2.65 -11.98
N VAL A 72 5.15 3.97 -12.21
CA VAL A 72 4.83 4.53 -13.52
C VAL A 72 6.08 4.53 -14.41
N PRO A 73 6.04 3.95 -15.62
CA PRO A 73 7.17 3.94 -16.50
C PRO A 73 7.56 5.36 -16.93
N ASN A 74 8.85 5.65 -16.97
CA ASN A 74 9.35 6.96 -17.41
C ASN A 74 9.07 7.24 -18.89
N GLN A 75 8.97 6.19 -19.69
CA GLN A 75 8.75 6.27 -21.14
C GLN A 75 7.94 5.06 -21.60
N LEU A 76 6.98 5.30 -22.46
CA LEU A 76 6.21 4.28 -23.17
C LEU A 76 6.73 4.14 -24.60
N ASP A 77 6.65 2.93 -25.16
CA ASP A 77 6.96 2.70 -26.57
C ASP A 77 5.80 3.20 -27.45
N GLY A 78 5.80 4.51 -27.74
CA GLY A 78 4.78 5.13 -28.57
C GLY A 78 4.71 4.59 -30.00
N ALA A 79 5.85 4.14 -30.56
CA ALA A 79 5.90 3.54 -31.89
C ALA A 79 5.12 2.23 -31.97
N LYS A 80 5.06 1.48 -30.87
CA LYS A 80 4.29 0.24 -30.75
C LYS A 80 2.94 0.43 -30.05
N MET A 81 2.53 1.66 -29.78
CA MET A 81 1.28 2.00 -29.10
C MET A 81 1.16 1.35 -27.71
N GLU A 82 2.26 1.33 -26.95
CA GLU A 82 2.22 0.91 -25.55
C GLU A 82 1.41 1.89 -24.73
N GLN A 83 0.53 1.37 -23.85
CA GLN A 83 -0.38 2.16 -23.05
C GLN A 83 -0.10 1.95 -21.57
N LEU A 84 -0.09 3.03 -20.79
CA LEU A 84 -0.18 2.99 -19.34
C LEU A 84 -1.61 2.68 -18.93
N GLY A 85 -1.79 1.92 -17.86
CA GLY A 85 -3.12 1.68 -17.32
C GLY A 85 -3.11 0.83 -16.07
N VAL A 86 -4.29 0.35 -15.75
CA VAL A 86 -4.52 -0.50 -14.58
C VAL A 86 -5.14 -1.82 -14.98
N VAL A 87 -4.87 -2.82 -14.16
CA VAL A 87 -5.48 -4.14 -14.24
C VAL A 87 -6.54 -4.21 -13.14
N VAL A 88 -7.79 -4.37 -13.53
CA VAL A 88 -8.95 -4.47 -12.65
C VAL A 88 -9.40 -5.92 -12.63
N GLY A 89 -9.65 -6.47 -11.45
CA GLY A 89 -9.99 -7.87 -11.25
C GLY A 89 -8.90 -8.64 -10.52
N SER A 90 -9.00 -9.96 -10.52
CA SER A 90 -8.08 -10.83 -9.78
C SER A 90 -7.98 -12.20 -10.44
N GLY A 91 -6.85 -12.87 -10.29
CA GLY A 91 -6.62 -14.20 -10.83
C GLY A 91 -6.62 -14.23 -12.36
N GLN A 92 -7.51 -15.02 -12.95
CA GLN A 92 -7.68 -15.12 -14.40
C GLN A 92 -8.74 -14.17 -14.96
N GLU A 93 -9.58 -13.62 -14.10
CA GLU A 93 -10.65 -12.69 -14.47
C GLU A 93 -10.19 -11.25 -14.24
N PHE A 94 -9.38 -10.74 -15.15
CA PHE A 94 -8.94 -9.35 -15.11
C PHE A 94 -9.12 -8.67 -16.46
N SER A 95 -9.25 -7.35 -16.42
CA SER A 95 -9.30 -6.48 -17.58
C SER A 95 -8.28 -5.35 -17.46
N PHE A 96 -7.64 -4.99 -18.58
CA PHE A 96 -6.80 -3.81 -18.63
C PHE A 96 -7.65 -2.58 -18.97
N ARG A 97 -7.47 -1.50 -18.21
CA ARG A 97 -8.10 -0.20 -18.43
C ARG A 97 -7.03 0.87 -18.63
N PRO A 98 -7.00 1.56 -19.77
CA PRO A 98 -6.07 2.66 -20.01
C PRO A 98 -6.21 3.76 -18.96
N ALA A 99 -5.09 4.38 -18.64
CA ALA A 99 -5.01 5.50 -17.72
C ALA A 99 -3.92 6.47 -18.16
N ARG A 100 -4.10 7.75 -17.86
CA ARG A 100 -3.08 8.77 -18.09
C ARG A 100 -2.51 9.28 -16.77
N LEU A 101 -1.26 9.67 -16.79
CA LEU A 101 -0.62 10.33 -15.66
C LEU A 101 -1.17 11.77 -15.53
N VAL A 102 -1.66 12.13 -14.35
CA VAL A 102 -2.19 13.46 -14.02
C VAL A 102 -1.16 14.27 -13.25
N ALA A 103 -0.62 13.70 -12.19
CA ALA A 103 0.37 14.36 -11.34
C ALA A 103 1.43 13.37 -10.85
N LEU A 104 2.65 13.88 -10.65
CA LEU A 104 3.79 13.11 -10.19
C LEU A 104 4.48 13.86 -9.07
N ASP A 105 4.63 13.22 -7.92
CA ASP A 105 5.43 13.70 -6.80
C ASP A 105 6.65 12.81 -6.64
N ARG A 106 7.78 13.25 -7.17
CA ARG A 106 9.05 12.51 -7.09
C ARG A 106 9.70 12.60 -5.71
N GLU A 107 9.31 13.57 -4.90
CA GLU A 107 9.83 13.76 -3.56
C GLU A 107 9.28 12.70 -2.61
N HIS A 108 7.97 12.48 -2.66
CA HIS A 108 7.27 11.48 -1.86
C HIS A 108 7.10 10.15 -2.61
N ASP A 109 7.61 10.05 -3.86
CA ASP A 109 7.44 8.88 -4.72
C ASP A 109 5.98 8.46 -4.90
N LEU A 110 5.10 9.43 -5.19
CA LEU A 110 3.68 9.22 -5.44
C LEU A 110 3.29 9.62 -6.86
N ALA A 111 2.28 8.97 -7.41
CA ALA A 111 1.69 9.29 -8.71
C ALA A 111 0.17 9.22 -8.65
N HIS A 112 -0.48 10.16 -9.35
CA HIS A 112 -1.91 10.19 -9.59
C HIS A 112 -2.18 9.86 -11.06
N LEU A 113 -2.89 8.78 -11.29
CA LEU A 113 -3.35 8.35 -12.61
C LEU A 113 -4.86 8.59 -12.72
N ARG A 114 -5.32 8.89 -13.94
CA ARG A 114 -6.73 9.03 -14.26
C ARG A 114 -7.14 7.96 -15.26
N LEU A 115 -8.15 7.15 -14.92
CA LEU A 115 -8.71 6.16 -15.84
C LEU A 115 -9.36 6.83 -17.04
N GLU A 116 -9.14 6.26 -18.22
CA GLU A 116 -9.72 6.71 -19.49
C GLU A 116 -10.95 5.82 -19.80
N GLY A 117 -12.12 6.35 -19.47
CA GLY A 117 -13.40 5.65 -19.69
C GLY A 117 -13.72 4.53 -18.71
N GLY A 118 -14.90 3.93 -18.90
CA GLY A 118 -15.45 2.89 -18.05
C GLY A 118 -16.12 3.41 -16.78
N ALA A 119 -16.80 2.50 -16.06
CA ALA A 119 -17.47 2.84 -14.81
C ALA A 119 -16.47 3.18 -13.70
N PRO A 120 -16.81 4.11 -12.79
CA PRO A 120 -16.01 4.33 -11.58
C PRO A 120 -15.79 3.05 -10.79
N LEU A 121 -14.59 2.92 -10.21
CA LEU A 121 -14.28 1.84 -9.26
C LEU A 121 -14.80 2.21 -7.86
N PRO A 122 -15.07 1.23 -7.00
CA PRO A 122 -15.21 1.48 -5.58
C PRO A 122 -13.99 2.24 -5.05
N VAL A 123 -14.18 3.13 -4.09
CA VAL A 123 -13.13 4.02 -3.60
C VAL A 123 -12.74 3.71 -2.17
N LEU A 124 -11.48 3.98 -1.83
CA LEU A 124 -11.00 4.00 -0.45
C LEU A 124 -11.00 5.44 0.06
N ALA A 125 -11.47 5.61 1.30
CA ALA A 125 -11.35 6.88 2.00
C ALA A 125 -9.90 7.10 2.48
N LEU A 126 -9.40 8.31 2.29
CA LEU A 126 -8.10 8.71 2.86
C LEU A 126 -8.33 9.21 4.28
N GLY A 127 -7.71 8.54 5.25
CA GLY A 127 -7.72 8.94 6.65
C GLY A 127 -6.70 10.04 6.97
N ASP A 128 -6.78 10.57 8.18
CA ASP A 128 -5.80 11.54 8.68
C ASP A 128 -4.56 10.81 9.24
N SER A 129 -3.52 10.69 8.41
CA SER A 129 -2.27 10.02 8.75
C SER A 129 -1.48 10.70 9.90
N ARG A 130 -1.79 11.96 10.24
CA ARG A 130 -1.19 12.66 11.39
C ARG A 130 -1.69 12.14 12.74
N ARG A 131 -2.81 11.40 12.74
CA ARG A 131 -3.36 10.74 13.91
C ARG A 131 -2.85 9.31 14.10
N ALA A 132 -2.09 8.79 13.15
CA ALA A 132 -1.47 7.47 13.27
C ALA A 132 -0.47 7.47 14.42
N ALA A 133 -0.44 6.39 15.19
CA ALA A 133 0.43 6.25 16.36
C ALA A 133 1.27 4.96 16.26
N GLU A 134 2.50 5.03 16.78
CA GLU A 134 3.35 3.86 16.91
C GLU A 134 2.68 2.80 17.78
N GLY A 135 2.77 1.54 17.36
CA GLY A 135 2.04 0.41 17.95
C GLY A 135 0.66 0.16 17.34
N GLN A 136 0.14 1.06 16.48
CA GLN A 136 -1.16 0.87 15.81
C GLN A 136 -1.10 -0.33 14.87
N ALA A 137 -2.13 -1.20 14.96
CA ALA A 137 -2.35 -2.27 14.00
C ALA A 137 -2.78 -1.68 12.66
N LEU A 138 -2.16 -2.14 11.58
CA LEU A 138 -2.43 -1.75 10.20
C LEU A 138 -2.56 -2.98 9.33
N ALA A 139 -3.09 -2.80 8.13
CA ALA A 139 -3.07 -3.80 7.08
C ALA A 139 -2.77 -3.13 5.73
N PHE A 140 -2.25 -3.90 4.78
CA PHE A 140 -2.11 -3.46 3.40
C PHE A 140 -2.49 -4.56 2.43
N THR A 141 -3.06 -4.17 1.29
CA THR A 141 -3.52 -5.10 0.26
C THR A 141 -2.92 -4.72 -1.08
N GLY A 142 -2.38 -5.70 -1.78
CA GLY A 142 -1.76 -5.48 -3.09
C GLY A 142 -1.56 -6.78 -3.85
N PHE A 143 -0.65 -6.74 -4.83
CA PHE A 143 -0.33 -7.86 -5.71
C PHE A 143 1.15 -8.26 -5.56
N PRO A 144 1.53 -8.94 -4.47
CA PRO A 144 2.91 -9.40 -4.28
C PRO A 144 3.32 -10.35 -5.40
N LEU A 145 4.54 -10.14 -5.93
CA LEU A 145 5.11 -10.92 -7.02
C LEU A 145 4.26 -10.92 -8.31
N GLY A 146 3.19 -10.10 -8.36
CA GLY A 146 2.41 -9.81 -9.55
C GLY A 146 2.09 -11.02 -10.42
N MET A 147 2.57 -11.01 -11.66
CA MET A 147 2.31 -12.06 -12.65
C MET A 147 2.86 -13.45 -12.28
N VAL A 148 3.83 -13.54 -11.37
CA VAL A 148 4.45 -14.83 -10.97
C VAL A 148 3.47 -15.69 -10.17
N LEU A 149 2.69 -15.06 -9.28
CA LEU A 149 1.67 -15.74 -8.47
C LEU A 149 0.26 -15.63 -9.05
N GLY A 150 0.13 -15.08 -10.27
CA GLY A 150 -1.15 -14.67 -10.82
C GLY A 150 -1.72 -13.48 -10.05
N LEU A 151 -2.29 -12.50 -10.70
CA LEU A 151 -2.75 -11.22 -10.13
C LEU A 151 -3.83 -11.39 -9.03
N ASN A 152 -3.44 -12.01 -7.90
CA ASN A 152 -4.30 -12.22 -6.76
C ASN A 152 -4.05 -11.14 -5.69
N HIS A 153 -5.13 -10.56 -5.18
CA HIS A 153 -5.05 -9.67 -4.03
C HIS A 153 -4.59 -10.43 -2.79
N VAL A 154 -3.50 -9.97 -2.20
CA VAL A 154 -2.99 -10.50 -0.92
C VAL A 154 -3.03 -9.39 0.13
N THR A 155 -3.60 -9.70 1.28
CA THR A 155 -3.64 -8.79 2.43
C THR A 155 -2.63 -9.24 3.47
N HIS A 156 -1.82 -8.30 3.93
CA HIS A 156 -0.85 -8.47 4.99
C HIS A 156 -1.26 -7.65 6.21
N ARG A 157 -0.97 -8.18 7.40
CA ARG A 157 -1.01 -7.41 8.64
C ARG A 157 0.33 -6.73 8.86
N ALA A 158 0.29 -5.58 9.51
CA ALA A 158 1.47 -4.86 9.92
C ALA A 158 1.21 -4.10 11.22
N THR A 159 2.28 -3.69 11.87
CA THR A 159 2.25 -2.72 12.97
C THR A 159 3.01 -1.48 12.56
N LEU A 160 2.49 -0.30 12.86
CA LEU A 160 3.25 0.94 12.73
C LEU A 160 4.34 0.96 13.80
N SER A 161 5.57 0.62 13.42
CA SER A 161 6.68 0.45 14.37
C SER A 161 7.38 1.77 14.70
N ALA A 162 7.45 2.70 13.73
CA ALA A 162 8.03 4.02 13.93
C ALA A 162 7.54 5.04 12.91
N ILE A 163 7.51 6.29 13.31
CA ILE A 163 7.33 7.45 12.43
C ILE A 163 8.66 8.18 12.39
N THR A 164 9.42 8.02 11.29
CA THR A 164 10.78 8.52 11.19
C THR A 164 10.94 9.54 10.08
N PRO A 165 11.73 10.61 10.29
CA PRO A 165 12.13 11.47 9.20
C PRO A 165 13.06 10.71 8.25
N ILE A 166 12.80 10.83 6.95
CA ILE A 166 13.70 10.30 5.93
C ILE A 166 14.41 11.43 5.23
N VAL A 167 15.72 11.24 5.07
CA VAL A 167 16.51 11.98 4.08
C VAL A 167 16.76 11.00 2.95
N MET A 168 16.23 11.29 1.76
CA MET A 168 16.45 10.43 0.59
C MET A 168 17.96 10.20 0.40
N PRO A 169 18.45 8.96 0.48
CA PRO A 169 19.87 8.72 0.26
C PRO A 169 20.22 9.14 -1.17
N SER A 170 21.25 9.98 -1.31
CA SER A 170 21.85 10.25 -2.61
C SER A 170 22.34 8.90 -3.20
N MET A 171 21.77 8.48 -4.33
CA MET A 171 22.07 7.18 -4.95
C MET A 171 23.48 7.06 -5.54
N SER A 172 24.38 7.99 -5.28
CA SER A 172 25.78 7.87 -5.67
C SER A 172 26.70 8.43 -4.58
N SER A 173 27.30 7.52 -3.83
CA SER A 173 28.36 7.81 -2.87
C SER A 173 29.66 8.33 -3.51
N ARG A 174 29.71 8.50 -4.83
CA ARG A 174 30.92 8.89 -5.57
C ARG A 174 30.90 10.27 -6.21
N ARG A 175 29.77 10.99 -6.25
CA ARG A 175 29.70 12.39 -6.69
C ARG A 175 28.61 13.12 -5.92
N ILE A 176 29.02 14.04 -5.08
CA ILE A 176 28.13 15.06 -4.53
C ILE A 176 27.94 16.07 -5.66
N ASP A 177 26.88 15.92 -6.42
CA ASP A 177 26.49 16.89 -7.43
C ASP A 177 25.55 17.96 -6.84
N ALA A 178 25.28 19.02 -7.61
CA ALA A 178 24.41 20.11 -7.17
C ALA A 178 22.98 19.63 -6.82
N ARG A 179 22.53 18.50 -7.40
CA ARG A 179 21.24 17.87 -7.09
C ARG A 179 21.27 17.19 -5.73
N ALA A 180 22.35 16.47 -5.40
CA ALA A 180 22.54 15.86 -4.09
C ALA A 180 22.59 16.93 -2.97
N ILE A 181 23.29 18.06 -3.21
CA ILE A 181 23.33 19.20 -2.29
C ILE A 181 21.94 19.84 -2.13
N ALA A 182 21.19 20.02 -3.21
CA ALA A 182 19.83 20.56 -3.16
C ALA A 182 18.88 19.61 -2.40
N GLN A 183 19.07 18.30 -2.50
CA GLN A 183 18.31 17.29 -1.80
C GLN A 183 18.62 17.26 -0.29
N LEU A 184 19.87 17.45 0.10
CA LEU A 184 20.29 17.58 1.50
C LEU A 184 19.78 18.87 2.17
N ARG A 185 19.41 19.88 1.39
CA ARG A 185 18.82 21.15 1.87
C ARG A 185 17.31 21.10 2.05
N ARG A 186 16.64 20.04 1.58
CA ARG A 186 15.20 19.88 1.77
C ARG A 186 14.93 19.41 3.19
N ALA A 187 13.83 19.90 3.75
CA ALA A 187 13.36 19.41 5.04
C ALA A 187 13.04 17.91 4.93
N PRO A 188 13.49 17.09 5.89
CA PRO A 188 13.11 15.68 5.91
C PRO A 188 11.58 15.56 6.05
N PHE A 189 10.99 14.64 5.32
CA PHE A 189 9.57 14.29 5.52
C PHE A 189 9.44 12.99 6.30
N SER A 190 8.37 12.87 7.06
CA SER A 190 8.12 11.67 7.86
C SER A 190 7.58 10.53 7.00
N ILE A 191 8.08 9.32 7.25
CA ILE A 191 7.56 8.07 6.70
C ILE A 191 7.16 7.12 7.82
N PHE A 192 6.29 6.18 7.52
CA PHE A 192 5.94 5.08 8.39
C PHE A 192 6.87 3.90 8.16
N GLN A 193 7.46 3.41 9.23
CA GLN A 193 8.14 2.12 9.26
C GLN A 193 7.16 1.08 9.83
N LEU A 194 6.95 0.01 9.08
CA LEU A 194 6.02 -1.05 9.43
C LEU A 194 6.78 -2.32 9.77
N ASP A 195 6.36 -3.00 10.83
CA ASP A 195 6.64 -4.41 11.07
C ASP A 195 5.65 -5.22 10.23
N GLY A 196 6.12 -5.70 9.10
CA GLY A 196 5.32 -6.42 8.10
C GLY A 196 6.11 -6.58 6.82
N THR A 197 6.04 -7.75 6.21
CA THR A 197 6.80 -8.05 5.00
C THR A 197 6.04 -7.67 3.75
N ALA A 198 6.56 -6.70 2.99
CA ALA A 198 6.11 -6.41 1.64
C ALA A 198 7.06 -7.04 0.61
N TYR A 199 6.48 -7.49 -0.51
CA TYR A 199 7.21 -8.11 -1.62
C TYR A 199 7.16 -7.20 -2.86
N PRO A 200 8.07 -7.40 -3.83
CA PRO A 200 7.98 -6.74 -5.14
C PRO A 200 6.56 -6.88 -5.73
N GLY A 201 5.99 -5.77 -6.18
CA GLY A 201 4.60 -5.69 -6.59
C GLY A 201 3.67 -5.03 -5.56
N ASN A 202 4.03 -5.00 -4.27
CA ASN A 202 3.28 -4.26 -3.25
C ASN A 202 3.54 -2.74 -3.28
N SER A 203 4.52 -2.24 -4.04
CA SER A 203 4.69 -0.80 -4.24
C SER A 203 3.38 -0.17 -4.72
N GLY A 204 2.90 0.87 -4.02
CA GLY A 204 1.63 1.54 -4.30
C GLY A 204 0.40 0.94 -3.60
N SER A 205 0.57 -0.13 -2.82
CA SER A 205 -0.54 -0.71 -2.03
C SER A 205 -1.03 0.26 -0.96
N PRO A 206 -2.36 0.39 -0.75
CA PRO A 206 -2.91 1.15 0.36
C PRO A 206 -2.58 0.44 1.68
N VAL A 207 -2.11 1.21 2.65
CA VAL A 207 -1.99 0.83 4.07
C VAL A 207 -3.15 1.45 4.82
N TYR A 208 -3.94 0.64 5.50
CA TYR A 208 -5.19 1.09 6.08
C TYR A 208 -5.41 0.55 7.49
N ASP A 209 -6.26 1.24 8.23
CA ASP A 209 -6.74 0.79 9.53
C ASP A 209 -7.65 -0.44 9.33
N PRO A 210 -7.40 -1.57 10.03
CA PRO A 210 -8.11 -2.82 9.80
C PRO A 210 -9.60 -2.79 10.21
N ASP A 211 -10.00 -1.84 11.04
CA ASP A 211 -11.39 -1.72 11.51
C ASP A 211 -12.22 -0.78 10.64
N SER A 212 -11.68 0.39 10.28
CA SER A 212 -12.38 1.41 9.49
C SER A 212 -12.17 1.27 7.98
N GLY A 213 -11.04 0.70 7.53
CA GLY A 213 -10.64 0.66 6.14
C GLY A 213 -10.08 1.99 5.61
N GLU A 214 -9.95 3.02 6.45
CA GLU A 214 -9.35 4.29 6.04
C GLU A 214 -7.86 4.14 5.72
N VAL A 215 -7.45 4.67 4.56
CA VAL A 215 -6.06 4.60 4.10
C VAL A 215 -5.22 5.64 4.83
N LEU A 216 -4.21 5.19 5.54
CA LEU A 216 -3.29 6.02 6.32
C LEU A 216 -1.93 6.20 5.65
N ALA A 217 -1.55 5.29 4.72
CA ALA A 217 -0.28 5.40 4.00
C ALA A 217 -0.29 4.58 2.70
N VAL A 218 0.79 4.68 1.93
CA VAL A 218 1.03 3.95 0.68
C VAL A 218 2.37 3.21 0.79
N ILE A 219 2.37 1.89 0.57
CA ILE A 219 3.60 1.08 0.59
C ILE A 219 4.63 1.61 -0.41
N ASN A 220 5.87 1.73 0.04
CA ASN A 220 6.99 2.16 -0.78
C ASN A 220 8.19 1.20 -0.62
N MET A 221 8.49 0.43 -1.67
CA MET A 221 9.58 -0.54 -1.66
C MET A 221 10.93 0.06 -2.08
N VAL A 222 10.95 1.33 -2.54
CA VAL A 222 12.20 1.97 -3.04
C VAL A 222 13.12 2.37 -1.91
N PHE A 223 12.58 2.70 -0.75
CA PHE A 223 13.40 3.07 0.42
C PHE A 223 14.25 1.91 0.95
N VAL A 224 13.98 0.68 0.53
CA VAL A 224 14.77 -0.53 0.83
C VAL A 224 15.86 -0.78 -0.22
N LYS A 225 16.15 0.18 -1.11
CA LYS A 225 17.12 0.01 -2.23
C LYS A 225 18.55 -0.19 -1.77
N GLY A 226 19.03 -1.33 -1.94
CA GLY A 226 20.34 -1.94 -1.75
C GLY A 226 20.20 -3.46 -1.75
N LEU A 227 18.95 -3.94 -1.66
CA LEU A 227 18.62 -5.32 -1.33
C LEU A 227 17.55 -5.93 -2.25
N LYS A 228 17.32 -5.40 -3.49
CA LYS A 228 16.25 -5.93 -4.36
C LYS A 228 16.36 -7.44 -4.61
N GLU A 229 17.57 -7.93 -4.82
CA GLU A 229 17.82 -9.37 -4.99
C GLU A 229 17.78 -10.12 -3.64
N THR A 230 18.21 -9.46 -2.57
CA THR A 230 18.18 -9.98 -1.20
C THR A 230 16.77 -9.95 -0.60
N ALA A 231 15.92 -8.99 -0.97
CA ALA A 231 14.55 -8.87 -0.46
C ALA A 231 13.62 -10.01 -0.92
N ILE A 232 13.94 -10.69 -2.02
CA ILE A 232 13.22 -11.89 -2.47
C ILE A 232 13.73 -13.12 -1.71
N SER A 233 15.03 -13.19 -1.44
CA SER A 233 15.67 -14.33 -0.80
C SER A 233 15.70 -14.22 0.74
N MET A 234 15.75 -13.00 1.30
CA MET A 234 15.75 -12.71 2.72
C MET A 234 14.92 -11.45 3.01
N PRO A 235 13.58 -11.56 3.11
CA PRO A 235 12.73 -10.43 3.46
C PRO A 235 13.09 -9.92 4.87
N SER A 236 13.34 -8.63 5.01
CA SER A 236 13.80 -8.03 6.26
C SER A 236 12.73 -7.90 7.34
N GLY A 237 11.45 -8.15 7.02
CA GLY A 237 10.34 -7.87 7.93
C GLY A 237 10.04 -6.38 8.10
N ILE A 238 10.89 -5.49 7.59
CA ILE A 238 10.71 -4.04 7.66
C ILE A 238 10.19 -3.52 6.32
N THR A 239 9.09 -2.78 6.38
CA THR A 239 8.48 -2.13 5.21
C THR A 239 8.31 -0.65 5.49
N TYR A 240 8.43 0.18 4.46
CA TYR A 240 8.19 1.61 4.56
C TYR A 240 6.91 2.00 3.82
N ALA A 241 6.23 3.02 4.33
CA ALA A 241 5.05 3.57 3.69
C ALA A 241 5.03 5.10 3.79
N VAL A 242 4.52 5.74 2.74
CA VAL A 242 4.37 7.19 2.63
C VAL A 242 3.02 7.58 3.22
N PRO A 243 2.96 8.48 4.23
CA PRO A 243 1.71 8.91 4.85
C PRO A 243 0.69 9.50 3.87
N ALA A 244 -0.60 9.21 4.11
CA ALA A 244 -1.71 9.60 3.22
C ALA A 244 -1.89 11.12 3.07
N GLN A 245 -1.37 11.95 3.98
CA GLN A 245 -1.38 13.41 3.81
C GLN A 245 -0.70 13.84 2.50
N TYR A 246 0.39 13.19 2.09
CA TYR A 246 1.08 13.50 0.83
C TYR A 246 0.28 13.06 -0.39
N VAL A 247 -0.59 12.04 -0.25
CA VAL A 247 -1.57 11.69 -1.28
C VAL A 247 -2.62 12.78 -1.41
N GLN A 248 -3.13 13.29 -0.29
CA GLN A 248 -4.10 14.40 -0.29
C GLN A 248 -3.53 15.63 -1.00
N ASP A 249 -2.27 15.99 -0.70
CA ASP A 249 -1.56 17.10 -1.34
C ASP A 249 -1.38 16.86 -2.86
N LEU A 250 -1.03 15.62 -3.26
CA LEU A 250 -0.88 15.26 -4.68
C LEU A 250 -2.18 15.39 -5.46
N LEU A 251 -3.30 14.95 -4.89
CA LEU A 251 -4.61 15.02 -5.53
C LEU A 251 -5.14 16.44 -5.72
N GLN A 252 -4.64 17.42 -4.96
CA GLN A 252 -4.98 18.84 -5.08
C GLN A 252 -4.16 19.56 -6.16
N ARG A 253 -3.06 18.96 -6.64
CA ARG A 253 -2.25 19.52 -7.74
C ARG A 253 -3.04 19.42 -9.05
N LYS A 254 -3.26 20.59 -9.70
CA LYS A 254 -3.94 20.70 -10.99
C LYS A 254 -2.96 20.53 -12.14
#